data_eac97be5948a9d37512582113236774c
#
_entry.id   eac97be5948a9d37512582113236774c
#
_cell.length_a   1.000
_cell.length_b   1.000
_cell.length_c   1.000
_cell.angle_alpha   90.00
_cell.angle_beta   90.00
_cell.angle_gamma   90.00
#
_symmetry.space_group_name_H-M   'P 1'
#
loop_
_entity.id
_entity.type
_entity.pdbx_description
1 polymer ?
#
loop_
_entity_poly.entity_id
_entity_poly.type
_entity_poly.pdbx_seq_one_letter_code
_entity_poly.pdbx_strand_id
1 'polypeptide(L)'
;MFDHFRLKDVLVQYKQNFVSKQWGEEKYKWEAVKWFQDHWDVNAPDFAEMLNSALDRTYNLLASANNFPKRMIISFAKTAPEEVRAMFIALFDESTDIFERIHAFKLQSTVLLEKYGNGAAQHYQYENAISTYLWLRYPDKYYIYKFSEVKIVAGELEADYRFKKGAYADNIRNFLKLYNEISEVLQEDTELVKLLRSQLTDTCYPDPELKTLTIDVGFYISRYYSQKDVVDDTFTGWYGSEYTPGLSVEDWSRLLKDKTIFTDSALEIMKRIKAYGGMASCTQ
;
A
#
# COMPACT_ATOMS: atom_id res chain seq x y z
N MET A 1 -3.77 -19.22 12.42
CA MET A 1 -5.04 -18.99 13.19
C MET A 1 -4.90 -17.66 13.92
N PHE A 2 -6.00 -16.94 14.12
CA PHE A 2 -6.04 -15.65 14.85
C PHE A 2 -7.29 -15.60 15.75
N ASP A 3 -7.39 -14.58 16.62
CA ASP A 3 -8.55 -14.39 17.50
C ASP A 3 -9.75 -13.80 16.72
N HIS A 4 -10.74 -14.63 16.46
CA HIS A 4 -11.98 -14.26 15.75
C HIS A 4 -12.84 -13.23 16.50
N PHE A 5 -12.79 -13.18 17.82
CA PHE A 5 -13.54 -12.19 18.60
C PHE A 5 -12.99 -10.78 18.35
N ARG A 6 -11.66 -10.65 18.31
CA ARG A 6 -11.01 -9.36 17.99
C ARG A 6 -11.40 -8.88 16.59
N LEU A 7 -11.40 -9.76 15.59
CA LEU A 7 -11.85 -9.36 14.26
C LEU A 7 -13.32 -8.92 14.27
N LYS A 8 -14.21 -9.60 15.00
CA LYS A 8 -15.61 -9.19 15.12
C LYS A 8 -15.76 -7.81 15.74
N ASP A 9 -14.99 -7.48 16.77
CA ASP A 9 -14.98 -6.13 17.38
C ASP A 9 -14.50 -5.06 16.39
N VAL A 10 -13.47 -5.36 15.60
CA VAL A 10 -13.04 -4.51 14.49
C VAL A 10 -14.18 -4.28 13.50
N LEU A 11 -14.87 -5.35 13.08
CA LEU A 11 -15.93 -5.27 12.07
C LEU A 11 -17.15 -4.47 12.53
N VAL A 12 -17.47 -4.50 13.82
CA VAL A 12 -18.53 -3.62 14.38
C VAL A 12 -18.19 -2.15 14.09
N GLN A 13 -16.98 -1.73 14.40
CA GLN A 13 -16.53 -0.35 14.22
C GLN A 13 -16.31 0.00 12.75
N TYR A 14 -15.78 -0.94 11.97
CA TYR A 14 -15.60 -0.77 10.53
C TYR A 14 -16.94 -0.51 9.84
N LYS A 15 -17.99 -1.31 10.13
CA LYS A 15 -19.34 -1.13 9.57
C LYS A 15 -19.95 0.22 9.95
N GLN A 16 -19.79 0.67 11.19
CA GLN A 16 -20.28 2.00 11.63
C GLN A 16 -19.65 3.15 10.84
N ASN A 17 -18.40 3.02 10.44
CA ASN A 17 -17.67 4.06 9.73
C ASN A 17 -17.66 3.86 8.19
N PHE A 18 -18.19 2.74 7.70
CA PHE A 18 -18.02 2.34 6.30
C PHE A 18 -18.59 3.37 5.32
N VAL A 19 -19.87 3.69 5.42
CA VAL A 19 -20.54 4.60 4.47
C VAL A 19 -20.13 6.05 4.71
N SER A 20 -20.00 6.46 5.99
CA SER A 20 -19.77 7.86 6.35
C SER A 20 -18.35 8.35 6.06
N LYS A 21 -17.36 7.43 6.07
CA LYS A 21 -15.95 7.79 5.94
C LYS A 21 -15.19 6.83 5.03
N GLN A 22 -15.12 5.56 5.40
CA GLN A 22 -14.22 4.58 4.79
C GLN A 22 -14.46 4.44 3.27
N TRP A 23 -15.72 4.27 2.86
CA TRP A 23 -16.05 4.14 1.44
C TRP A 23 -15.65 5.37 0.62
N GLY A 24 -15.90 6.57 1.12
CA GLY A 24 -15.53 7.82 0.44
C GLY A 24 -14.02 7.96 0.21
N GLU A 25 -13.21 7.49 1.17
CA GLU A 25 -11.75 7.59 1.12
C GLU A 25 -11.12 6.43 0.32
N GLU A 26 -11.71 5.21 0.34
CA GLU A 26 -11.05 3.99 -0.10
C GLU A 26 -11.68 3.28 -1.31
N LYS A 27 -12.86 3.72 -1.78
CA LYS A 27 -13.55 3.14 -2.96
C LYS A 27 -12.67 3.06 -4.22
N TYR A 28 -11.65 3.92 -4.29
CA TYR A 28 -10.71 3.93 -5.42
C TYR A 28 -10.01 2.58 -5.60
N LYS A 29 -9.95 1.72 -4.59
CA LYS A 29 -9.40 0.36 -4.69
C LYS A 29 -10.24 -0.49 -5.65
N TRP A 30 -11.56 -0.49 -5.49
CA TRP A 30 -12.48 -1.21 -6.39
C TRP A 30 -12.51 -0.58 -7.79
N GLU A 31 -12.43 0.75 -7.86
CA GLU A 31 -12.33 1.47 -9.14
C GLU A 31 -11.01 1.16 -9.86
N ALA A 32 -9.88 1.06 -9.13
CA ALA A 32 -8.59 0.71 -9.72
C ALA A 32 -8.56 -0.70 -10.30
N VAL A 33 -9.18 -1.68 -9.62
CA VAL A 33 -9.31 -3.05 -10.16
C VAL A 33 -10.14 -3.05 -11.42
N LYS A 34 -11.34 -2.45 -11.39
CA LYS A 34 -12.23 -2.39 -12.56
C LYS A 34 -11.53 -1.73 -13.75
N TRP A 35 -10.89 -0.59 -13.50
CA TRP A 35 -10.12 0.13 -14.50
C TRP A 35 -9.00 -0.71 -15.11
N PHE A 36 -8.20 -1.38 -14.27
CA PHE A 36 -7.12 -2.25 -14.74
C PHE A 36 -7.66 -3.40 -15.60
N GLN A 37 -8.72 -4.09 -15.17
CA GLN A 37 -9.34 -5.19 -15.91
C GLN A 37 -9.84 -4.74 -17.28
N ASP A 38 -10.38 -3.53 -17.38
CA ASP A 38 -10.91 -2.97 -18.62
C ASP A 38 -9.83 -2.49 -19.60
N HIS A 39 -8.61 -2.19 -19.12
CA HIS A 39 -7.55 -1.57 -19.92
C HIS A 39 -6.30 -2.45 -20.10
N TRP A 40 -6.23 -3.58 -19.40
CA TRP A 40 -5.09 -4.48 -19.54
C TRP A 40 -5.19 -5.34 -20.79
N ASP A 41 -4.21 -5.18 -21.69
CA ASP A 41 -4.02 -6.04 -22.85
C ASP A 41 -2.53 -6.35 -23.04
N VAL A 42 -2.13 -7.57 -22.71
CA VAL A 42 -0.73 -8.01 -22.84
C VAL A 42 -0.24 -8.01 -24.29
N ASN A 43 -1.15 -8.06 -25.28
CA ASN A 43 -0.84 -8.09 -26.70
C ASN A 43 -0.89 -6.69 -27.35
N ALA A 44 -1.13 -5.64 -26.56
CA ALA A 44 -1.20 -4.28 -27.12
C ALA A 44 0.08 -3.93 -27.90
N PRO A 45 -0.05 -3.33 -29.12
CA PRO A 45 1.10 -2.94 -29.93
C PRO A 45 2.02 -1.95 -29.22
N ASP A 46 1.46 -0.94 -28.54
CA ASP A 46 2.17 -0.05 -27.62
C ASP A 46 1.96 -0.51 -26.18
N PHE A 47 2.85 -1.38 -25.73
CA PHE A 47 2.76 -1.92 -24.39
C PHE A 47 2.98 -0.87 -23.31
N ALA A 48 3.85 0.11 -23.53
CA ALA A 48 4.14 1.15 -22.55
C ALA A 48 2.93 2.06 -22.32
N GLU A 49 2.25 2.46 -23.38
CA GLU A 49 1.03 3.27 -23.28
C GLU A 49 -0.11 2.47 -22.65
N MET A 50 -0.32 1.22 -23.09
CA MET A 50 -1.31 0.32 -22.48
C MET A 50 -1.07 0.17 -20.97
N LEU A 51 0.17 -0.13 -20.56
CA LEU A 51 0.52 -0.30 -19.14
C LEU A 51 0.29 0.99 -18.35
N ASN A 52 0.67 2.14 -18.91
CA ASN A 52 0.42 3.44 -18.30
C ASN A 52 -1.07 3.70 -18.09
N SER A 53 -1.88 3.43 -19.11
CA SER A 53 -3.34 3.54 -19.06
C SER A 53 -3.95 2.58 -18.04
N ALA A 54 -3.58 1.30 -18.08
CA ALA A 54 -4.10 0.30 -17.15
C ALA A 54 -3.81 0.64 -15.67
N LEU A 55 -2.67 1.29 -15.39
CA LEU A 55 -2.27 1.69 -14.04
C LEU A 55 -2.75 3.11 -13.64
N ASP A 56 -3.56 3.78 -14.46
CA ASP A 56 -3.89 5.20 -14.21
C ASP A 56 -4.69 5.44 -12.93
N ARG A 57 -5.56 4.52 -12.53
CA ARG A 57 -6.39 4.63 -11.32
C ARG A 57 -5.74 4.06 -10.06
N THR A 58 -4.44 3.73 -10.08
CA THR A 58 -3.77 3.14 -8.92
C THR A 58 -3.39 4.15 -7.82
N TYR A 59 -3.40 5.44 -8.11
CA TYR A 59 -3.15 6.53 -7.14
C TYR A 59 -2.05 6.18 -6.11
N ASN A 60 -2.38 6.20 -4.82
CA ASN A 60 -1.47 5.94 -3.69
C ASN A 60 -0.97 4.49 -3.61
N LEU A 61 -1.57 3.55 -4.33
CA LEU A 61 -1.14 2.14 -4.33
C LEU A 61 0.24 1.96 -4.96
N LEU A 62 0.52 2.73 -6.03
CA LEU A 62 1.77 2.65 -6.79
C LEU A 62 2.52 4.00 -6.88
N ALA A 63 2.16 4.95 -6.01
CA ALA A 63 2.86 6.22 -5.90
C ALA A 63 2.71 6.79 -4.48
N SER A 64 3.80 7.26 -3.89
CA SER A 64 3.81 8.00 -2.63
C SER A 64 4.97 9.01 -2.63
N ALA A 65 5.08 9.83 -1.58
CA ALA A 65 6.04 10.93 -1.52
C ALA A 65 7.49 10.55 -1.92
N ASN A 66 7.96 9.35 -1.57
CA ASN A 66 9.32 8.89 -1.82
C ASN A 66 9.39 7.50 -2.50
N ASN A 67 8.28 7.01 -3.03
CA ASN A 67 8.20 5.68 -3.64
C ASN A 67 7.38 5.74 -4.93
N PHE A 68 7.98 5.47 -6.08
CA PHE A 68 7.44 5.73 -7.41
C PHE A 68 7.42 4.47 -8.30
N PRO A 69 6.85 3.33 -7.86
CA PRO A 69 6.87 2.11 -8.66
C PRO A 69 6.19 2.27 -10.02
N LYS A 70 5.00 2.90 -10.12
CA LYS A 70 4.34 3.17 -11.41
C LYS A 70 5.25 3.94 -12.35
N ARG A 71 5.80 5.06 -11.90
CA ARG A 71 6.66 5.90 -12.75
C ARG A 71 7.87 5.13 -13.28
N MET A 72 8.49 4.32 -12.45
CA MET A 72 9.68 3.57 -12.84
C MET A 72 9.36 2.44 -13.82
N ILE A 73 8.31 1.64 -13.56
CA ILE A 73 7.97 0.55 -14.48
C ILE A 73 7.52 1.07 -15.85
N ILE A 74 6.83 2.22 -15.90
CA ILE A 74 6.47 2.89 -17.16
C ILE A 74 7.73 3.42 -17.88
N SER A 75 8.69 3.97 -17.14
CA SER A 75 9.99 4.39 -17.73
C SER A 75 10.71 3.22 -18.36
N PHE A 76 10.76 2.08 -17.70
CA PHE A 76 11.34 0.85 -18.25
C PHE A 76 10.56 0.36 -19.48
N ALA A 77 9.23 0.35 -19.42
CA ALA A 77 8.40 -0.09 -20.53
C ALA A 77 8.56 0.81 -21.78
N LYS A 78 8.76 2.11 -21.62
CA LYS A 78 9.07 3.03 -22.74
C LYS A 78 10.41 2.74 -23.41
N THR A 79 11.40 2.26 -22.64
CA THR A 79 12.75 2.00 -23.16
C THR A 79 12.91 0.56 -23.66
N ALA A 80 12.31 -0.41 -22.98
CA ALA A 80 12.42 -1.83 -23.25
C ALA A 80 11.04 -2.53 -23.13
N PRO A 81 10.06 -2.22 -24.01
CA PRO A 81 8.70 -2.68 -23.88
C PRO A 81 8.57 -4.20 -23.81
N GLU A 82 9.34 -4.93 -24.62
CA GLU A 82 9.25 -6.39 -24.68
C GLU A 82 9.89 -7.06 -23.45
N GLU A 83 10.96 -6.49 -22.88
CA GLU A 83 11.53 -6.98 -21.63
C GLU A 83 10.50 -6.83 -20.47
N VAL A 84 9.83 -5.68 -20.37
CA VAL A 84 8.80 -5.44 -19.35
C VAL A 84 7.55 -6.29 -19.61
N ARG A 85 7.11 -6.45 -20.86
CA ARG A 85 6.00 -7.34 -21.24
C ARG A 85 6.26 -8.76 -20.78
N ALA A 86 7.46 -9.30 -21.06
CA ALA A 86 7.86 -10.63 -20.64
C ALA A 86 7.86 -10.79 -19.10
N MET A 87 8.26 -9.74 -18.36
CA MET A 87 8.20 -9.74 -16.89
C MET A 87 6.75 -9.88 -16.38
N PHE A 88 5.80 -9.16 -16.97
CA PHE A 88 4.39 -9.27 -16.58
C PHE A 88 3.78 -10.61 -17.00
N ILE A 89 4.12 -11.15 -18.18
CA ILE A 89 3.69 -12.49 -18.58
C ILE A 89 4.16 -13.53 -17.55
N ALA A 90 5.43 -13.49 -17.18
CA ALA A 90 5.99 -14.42 -16.17
C ALA A 90 5.37 -14.19 -14.77
N LEU A 91 5.10 -12.95 -14.37
CA LEU A 91 4.46 -12.65 -13.08
C LEU A 91 3.03 -13.22 -13.02
N PHE A 92 2.32 -13.18 -14.14
CA PHE A 92 0.92 -13.62 -14.23
C PHE A 92 0.75 -15.08 -14.61
N ASP A 93 1.84 -15.81 -14.83
CA ASP A 93 1.81 -17.27 -15.06
C ASP A 93 1.62 -18.02 -13.75
N GLU A 94 0.39 -18.41 -13.47
CA GLU A 94 0.01 -19.11 -12.24
C GLU A 94 0.48 -20.57 -12.16
N SER A 95 1.14 -21.11 -13.19
CA SER A 95 1.78 -22.42 -13.15
C SER A 95 3.02 -22.46 -12.25
N THR A 96 3.60 -21.30 -11.93
CA THR A 96 4.77 -21.13 -11.09
C THR A 96 4.39 -20.59 -9.69
N ASP A 97 5.13 -21.00 -8.66
CA ASP A 97 4.94 -20.54 -7.27
C ASP A 97 4.96 -19.00 -7.17
N ILE A 98 4.08 -18.43 -6.37
CA ILE A 98 3.93 -16.99 -6.25
C ILE A 98 5.22 -16.30 -5.77
N PHE A 99 5.96 -16.91 -4.85
CA PHE A 99 7.20 -16.33 -4.35
C PHE A 99 8.25 -16.28 -5.46
N GLU A 100 8.38 -17.36 -6.25
CA GLU A 100 9.31 -17.43 -7.39
C GLU A 100 8.99 -16.34 -8.42
N ARG A 101 7.71 -16.13 -8.71
CA ARG A 101 7.26 -15.07 -9.63
C ARG A 101 7.59 -13.66 -9.10
N ILE A 102 7.32 -13.39 -7.83
CA ILE A 102 7.65 -12.11 -7.19
C ILE A 102 9.16 -11.90 -7.19
N HIS A 103 9.93 -12.92 -6.84
CA HIS A 103 11.39 -12.87 -6.81
C HIS A 103 11.99 -12.62 -8.19
N ALA A 104 11.54 -13.35 -9.20
CA ALA A 104 11.97 -13.17 -10.59
C ALA A 104 11.68 -11.76 -11.11
N PHE A 105 10.48 -11.24 -10.86
CA PHE A 105 10.12 -9.86 -11.26
C PHE A 105 11.03 -8.82 -10.61
N LYS A 106 11.33 -8.99 -9.32
CA LYS A 106 12.24 -8.09 -8.58
C LYS A 106 13.67 -8.15 -9.14
N LEU A 107 14.19 -9.36 -9.43
CA LEU A 107 15.52 -9.52 -10.04
C LEU A 107 15.59 -8.88 -11.42
N GLN A 108 14.61 -9.09 -12.28
CA GLN A 108 14.55 -8.46 -13.59
C GLN A 108 14.46 -6.93 -13.50
N SER A 109 13.76 -6.41 -12.50
CA SER A 109 13.71 -4.96 -12.24
C SER A 109 15.07 -4.40 -11.86
N THR A 110 15.92 -5.16 -11.16
CA THR A 110 17.33 -4.79 -10.90
C THR A 110 18.13 -4.74 -12.19
N VAL A 111 17.97 -5.74 -13.06
CA VAL A 111 18.64 -5.77 -14.37
C VAL A 111 18.22 -4.57 -15.24
N LEU A 112 16.92 -4.24 -15.25
CA LEU A 112 16.43 -3.06 -16.00
C LEU A 112 16.98 -1.75 -15.41
N LEU A 113 17.12 -1.66 -14.08
CA LEU A 113 17.71 -0.50 -13.43
C LEU A 113 19.18 -0.31 -13.85
N GLU A 114 19.96 -1.39 -13.88
CA GLU A 114 21.37 -1.35 -14.31
C GLU A 114 21.50 -0.94 -15.78
N LYS A 115 20.62 -1.46 -16.66
CA LYS A 115 20.67 -1.18 -18.10
C LYS A 115 20.10 0.21 -18.46
N TYR A 116 18.99 0.60 -17.83
CA TYR A 116 18.14 1.70 -18.30
C TYR A 116 17.80 2.73 -17.22
N GLY A 117 18.36 2.63 -16.03
CA GLY A 117 17.97 3.44 -14.87
C GLY A 117 18.39 4.91 -14.93
N ASN A 118 19.29 5.28 -15.88
CA ASN A 118 19.73 6.67 -16.10
C ASN A 118 20.12 7.41 -14.81
N GLY A 119 20.85 6.71 -13.91
CA GLY A 119 21.29 7.26 -12.62
C GLY A 119 20.25 7.18 -11.49
N ALA A 120 19.11 6.55 -11.70
CA ALA A 120 18.17 6.29 -10.62
C ALA A 120 18.76 5.33 -9.57
N ALA A 121 18.59 5.65 -8.29
CA ALA A 121 19.17 4.87 -7.20
C ALA A 121 18.45 3.53 -6.93
N GLN A 122 17.19 3.39 -7.36
CA GLN A 122 16.38 2.19 -7.11
C GLN A 122 15.23 2.04 -8.10
N HIS A 123 14.79 0.78 -8.31
CA HIS A 123 13.73 0.45 -9.27
C HIS A 123 12.30 0.54 -8.67
N TYR A 124 12.15 0.64 -7.35
CA TYR A 124 10.87 0.68 -6.61
C TYR A 124 9.95 -0.55 -6.78
N GLN A 125 10.38 -1.58 -7.52
CA GLN A 125 9.60 -2.82 -7.73
C GLN A 125 9.91 -3.80 -6.60
N TYR A 126 9.29 -3.60 -5.44
CA TYR A 126 9.38 -4.46 -4.28
C TYR A 126 8.07 -5.23 -4.07
N GLU A 127 8.02 -6.07 -3.06
CA GLU A 127 6.90 -6.98 -2.79
C GLU A 127 5.54 -6.27 -2.74
N ASN A 128 5.50 -5.03 -2.25
CA ASN A 128 4.26 -4.23 -2.23
C ASN A 128 3.77 -3.89 -3.64
N ALA A 129 4.63 -3.35 -4.49
CA ALA A 129 4.25 -3.00 -5.86
C ALA A 129 3.89 -4.24 -6.68
N ILE A 130 4.69 -5.32 -6.56
CA ILE A 130 4.49 -6.55 -7.32
C ILE A 130 3.19 -7.25 -6.89
N SER A 131 2.89 -7.31 -5.60
CA SER A 131 1.62 -7.86 -5.12
C SER A 131 0.42 -6.99 -5.53
N THR A 132 0.61 -5.67 -5.68
CA THR A 132 -0.43 -4.79 -6.24
C THR A 132 -0.74 -5.17 -7.69
N TYR A 133 0.26 -5.47 -8.53
CA TYR A 133 0.02 -5.96 -9.90
C TYR A 133 -0.71 -7.30 -9.92
N LEU A 134 -0.34 -8.23 -9.03
CA LEU A 134 -1.02 -9.52 -8.89
C LEU A 134 -2.49 -9.35 -8.50
N TRP A 135 -2.78 -8.50 -7.51
CA TRP A 135 -4.14 -8.20 -7.10
C TRP A 135 -4.95 -7.52 -8.21
N LEU A 136 -4.39 -6.54 -8.92
CA LEU A 136 -5.07 -5.89 -10.05
C LEU A 136 -5.43 -6.91 -11.14
N ARG A 137 -4.56 -7.89 -11.41
CA ARG A 137 -4.78 -8.91 -12.46
C ARG A 137 -5.72 -10.02 -12.02
N TYR A 138 -5.61 -10.46 -10.77
CA TYR A 138 -6.36 -11.57 -10.18
C TYR A 138 -6.99 -11.12 -8.85
N PRO A 139 -7.97 -10.19 -8.89
CA PRO A 139 -8.53 -9.56 -7.70
C PRO A 139 -9.28 -10.53 -6.78
N ASP A 140 -9.71 -11.68 -7.30
CA ASP A 140 -10.39 -12.73 -6.53
C ASP A 140 -9.44 -13.73 -5.88
N LYS A 141 -8.13 -13.53 -6.07
CA LYS A 141 -7.13 -14.49 -5.57
C LYS A 141 -6.05 -13.85 -4.70
N TYR A 142 -5.60 -12.66 -5.02
CA TYR A 142 -4.47 -12.03 -4.37
C TYR A 142 -4.86 -10.77 -3.57
N TYR A 143 -3.91 -10.34 -2.73
CA TYR A 143 -4.00 -9.16 -1.88
C TYR A 143 -2.76 -8.30 -2.04
N ILE A 144 -2.85 -7.04 -1.60
CA ILE A 144 -1.72 -6.11 -1.56
C ILE A 144 -0.90 -6.37 -0.30
N TYR A 145 0.34 -6.80 -0.46
CA TYR A 145 1.26 -7.03 0.65
C TYR A 145 1.98 -5.76 1.07
N LYS A 146 1.94 -5.44 2.37
CA LYS A 146 2.72 -4.38 2.97
C LYS A 146 3.21 -4.82 4.34
N PHE A 147 4.53 -5.00 4.47
CA PHE A 147 5.15 -5.61 5.65
C PHE A 147 4.73 -4.95 6.98
N SER A 148 4.78 -3.60 7.05
CA SER A 148 4.40 -2.87 8.28
C SER A 148 2.93 -3.06 8.63
N GLU A 149 2.05 -3.04 7.63
CA GLU A 149 0.61 -3.18 7.79
C GLU A 149 0.24 -4.59 8.26
N VAL A 150 0.72 -5.63 7.56
CA VAL A 150 0.39 -7.01 7.91
C VAL A 150 0.93 -7.40 9.29
N LYS A 151 2.08 -6.84 9.69
CA LYS A 151 2.63 -7.06 11.04
C LYS A 151 1.73 -6.48 12.12
N ILE A 152 1.16 -5.28 11.89
CA ILE A 152 0.19 -4.67 12.81
C ILE A 152 -1.09 -5.50 12.83
N VAL A 153 -1.65 -5.85 11.68
CA VAL A 153 -2.86 -6.70 11.58
C VAL A 153 -2.69 -8.01 12.35
N ALA A 154 -1.56 -8.69 12.16
CA ALA A 154 -1.26 -9.92 12.89
C ALA A 154 -1.15 -9.71 14.41
N GLY A 155 -0.61 -8.58 14.85
CA GLY A 155 -0.52 -8.23 16.27
C GLY A 155 -1.89 -7.92 16.87
N GLU A 156 -2.70 -7.07 16.22
CA GLU A 156 -4.03 -6.68 16.68
C GLU A 156 -5.01 -7.86 16.75
N LEU A 157 -4.89 -8.80 15.83
CA LEU A 157 -5.70 -10.01 15.80
C LEU A 157 -5.10 -11.18 16.61
N GLU A 158 -3.99 -10.97 17.33
CA GLU A 158 -3.25 -12.01 18.07
C GLU A 158 -2.98 -13.27 17.23
N ALA A 159 -2.57 -13.06 15.97
CA ALA A 159 -2.35 -14.15 15.04
C ALA A 159 -1.06 -14.92 15.32
N ASP A 160 -1.10 -16.24 15.15
CA ASP A 160 0.08 -17.13 15.28
C ASP A 160 1.14 -16.90 14.20
N TYR A 161 0.82 -16.11 13.17
CA TYR A 161 1.71 -15.82 12.05
C TYR A 161 2.82 -14.85 12.46
N ARG A 162 4.06 -15.18 12.07
CA ARG A 162 5.23 -14.36 12.36
C ARG A 162 5.75 -13.68 11.09
N PHE A 163 6.01 -12.38 11.21
CA PHE A 163 6.55 -11.56 10.13
C PHE A 163 7.92 -11.02 10.54
N LYS A 164 8.98 -11.40 9.81
CA LYS A 164 10.36 -11.02 10.11
C LYS A 164 10.98 -10.25 8.94
N LYS A 165 11.70 -9.18 9.23
CA LYS A 165 12.43 -8.43 8.20
C LYS A 165 13.43 -9.37 7.49
N GLY A 166 13.38 -9.39 6.15
CA GLY A 166 14.25 -10.25 5.33
C GLY A 166 13.70 -11.66 5.04
N ALA A 167 12.71 -12.15 5.78
CA ALA A 167 12.11 -13.48 5.54
C ALA A 167 11.00 -13.41 4.47
N TYR A 168 11.35 -12.98 3.25
CA TYR A 168 10.36 -12.61 2.23
C TYR A 168 9.41 -13.75 1.86
N ALA A 169 9.91 -14.97 1.62
CA ALA A 169 9.08 -16.11 1.24
C ALA A 169 8.08 -16.49 2.35
N ASP A 170 8.56 -16.60 3.59
CA ASP A 170 7.71 -16.95 4.73
C ASP A 170 6.70 -15.85 5.02
N ASN A 171 7.11 -14.58 4.90
CA ASN A 171 6.20 -13.46 5.08
C ASN A 171 5.07 -13.47 4.05
N ILE A 172 5.34 -13.72 2.78
CA ILE A 172 4.30 -13.80 1.73
C ILE A 172 3.37 -14.98 1.99
N ARG A 173 3.90 -16.17 2.34
CA ARG A 173 3.08 -17.34 2.67
C ARG A 173 2.18 -17.10 3.89
N ASN A 174 2.73 -16.53 4.95
CA ASN A 174 1.99 -16.21 6.17
C ASN A 174 0.94 -15.13 5.92
N PHE A 175 1.26 -14.12 5.13
CA PHE A 175 0.34 -13.08 4.72
C PHE A 175 -0.87 -13.64 3.97
N LEU A 176 -0.65 -14.48 2.95
CA LEU A 176 -1.73 -15.08 2.18
C LEU A 176 -2.64 -15.94 3.05
N LYS A 177 -2.05 -16.72 3.98
CA LYS A 177 -2.84 -17.54 4.92
C LYS A 177 -3.69 -16.66 5.84
N LEU A 178 -3.08 -15.66 6.48
CA LEU A 178 -3.79 -14.75 7.38
C LEU A 178 -4.95 -14.02 6.66
N TYR A 179 -4.68 -13.47 5.47
CA TYR A 179 -5.69 -12.72 4.74
C TYR A 179 -6.78 -13.61 4.14
N ASN A 180 -6.48 -14.87 3.79
CA ASN A 180 -7.51 -15.84 3.43
C ASN A 180 -8.41 -16.17 4.61
N GLU A 181 -7.86 -16.42 5.80
CA GLU A 181 -8.65 -16.65 7.02
C GLU A 181 -9.53 -15.43 7.37
N ILE A 182 -9.01 -14.21 7.24
CA ILE A 182 -9.81 -12.98 7.41
C ILE A 182 -10.94 -12.93 6.37
N SER A 183 -10.62 -13.16 5.09
CA SER A 183 -11.61 -13.15 4.00
C SER A 183 -12.76 -14.14 4.24
N GLU A 184 -12.48 -15.33 4.75
CA GLU A 184 -13.48 -16.33 5.12
C GLU A 184 -14.44 -15.79 6.17
N VAL A 185 -13.94 -15.12 7.21
CA VAL A 185 -14.79 -14.49 8.23
C VAL A 185 -15.64 -13.35 7.66
N LEU A 186 -15.07 -12.54 6.73
CA LEU A 186 -15.84 -11.47 6.08
C LEU A 186 -16.97 -12.01 5.21
N GLN A 187 -16.77 -13.15 4.54
CA GLN A 187 -17.80 -13.80 3.73
C GLN A 187 -19.00 -14.29 4.56
N GLU A 188 -18.77 -14.62 5.83
CA GLU A 188 -19.83 -15.02 6.77
C GLU A 188 -20.61 -13.81 7.35
N ASP A 189 -20.04 -12.60 7.32
CA ASP A 189 -20.72 -11.37 7.80
C ASP A 189 -21.68 -10.83 6.73
N THR A 190 -22.91 -11.37 6.72
CA THR A 190 -23.94 -11.01 5.73
C THR A 190 -24.34 -9.54 5.77
N GLU A 191 -24.18 -8.85 6.90
CA GLU A 191 -24.46 -7.43 7.03
C GLU A 191 -23.38 -6.61 6.31
N LEU A 192 -22.11 -6.94 6.54
CA LEU A 192 -20.97 -6.29 5.87
C LEU A 192 -21.03 -6.51 4.35
N VAL A 193 -21.33 -7.74 3.90
CA VAL A 193 -21.49 -8.04 2.48
C VAL A 193 -22.60 -7.21 1.85
N LYS A 194 -23.78 -7.10 2.49
CA LYS A 194 -24.88 -6.26 2.02
C LYS A 194 -24.48 -4.79 1.98
N LEU A 195 -23.74 -4.32 2.99
CA LEU A 195 -23.28 -2.95 3.07
C LEU A 195 -22.34 -2.62 1.89
N LEU A 196 -21.34 -3.47 1.63
CA LEU A 196 -20.46 -3.32 0.46
C LEU A 196 -21.28 -3.30 -0.85
N ARG A 197 -22.16 -4.30 -1.06
CA ARG A 197 -22.97 -4.42 -2.29
C ARG A 197 -23.84 -3.17 -2.53
N SER A 198 -24.31 -2.52 -1.47
CA SER A 198 -25.12 -1.30 -1.57
C SER A 198 -24.34 -0.08 -2.05
N GLN A 199 -23.00 -0.09 -1.94
CA GLN A 199 -22.13 1.01 -2.31
C GLN A 199 -21.46 0.83 -3.68
N LEU A 200 -21.32 -0.41 -4.17
CA LEU A 200 -20.70 -0.70 -5.44
C LEU A 200 -21.49 -0.08 -6.60
N THR A 201 -20.77 0.55 -7.52
CA THR A 201 -21.29 1.14 -8.77
C THR A 201 -20.70 0.42 -9.99
N ASP A 202 -21.16 0.74 -11.18
CA ASP A 202 -20.64 0.18 -12.44
C ASP A 202 -19.16 0.51 -12.68
N THR A 203 -18.62 1.51 -12.00
CA THR A 203 -17.20 1.88 -12.05
C THR A 203 -16.33 1.06 -11.11
N CYS A 204 -16.93 0.24 -10.25
CA CYS A 204 -16.25 -0.60 -9.26
C CYS A 204 -16.18 -2.05 -9.72
N TYR A 205 -15.11 -2.74 -9.35
CA TYR A 205 -15.04 -4.19 -9.45
C TYR A 205 -16.01 -4.81 -8.43
N PRO A 206 -16.79 -5.86 -8.79
CA PRO A 206 -17.82 -6.41 -7.91
C PRO A 206 -17.30 -7.15 -6.66
N ASP A 207 -16.03 -7.49 -6.60
CA ASP A 207 -15.34 -8.12 -5.47
C ASP A 207 -16.09 -9.35 -4.92
N PRO A 208 -16.34 -10.39 -5.75
CA PRO A 208 -17.16 -11.53 -5.36
C PRO A 208 -16.53 -12.34 -4.21
N GLU A 209 -15.20 -12.43 -4.19
CA GLU A 209 -14.41 -13.15 -3.18
C GLU A 209 -13.99 -12.26 -2.00
N LEU A 210 -14.45 -11.01 -1.95
CA LEU A 210 -14.16 -10.02 -0.90
C LEU A 210 -12.67 -9.78 -0.63
N LYS A 211 -11.81 -9.99 -1.63
CA LYS A 211 -10.36 -9.82 -1.46
C LYS A 211 -9.99 -8.35 -1.33
N THR A 212 -10.63 -7.47 -2.11
CA THR A 212 -10.45 -6.01 -2.00
C THR A 212 -11.00 -5.50 -0.66
N LEU A 213 -12.15 -5.98 -0.22
CA LEU A 213 -12.69 -5.68 1.10
C LEU A 213 -11.73 -6.14 2.22
N THR A 214 -11.13 -7.32 2.09
CA THR A 214 -10.15 -7.83 3.05
C THR A 214 -8.91 -6.93 3.14
N ILE A 215 -8.41 -6.44 1.99
CA ILE A 215 -7.32 -5.44 1.96
C ILE A 215 -7.75 -4.18 2.71
N ASP A 216 -8.96 -3.71 2.49
CA ASP A 216 -9.46 -2.49 3.12
C ASP A 216 -9.66 -2.63 4.63
N VAL A 217 -10.17 -3.77 5.09
CA VAL A 217 -10.26 -4.11 6.53
C VAL A 217 -8.86 -4.18 7.16
N GLY A 218 -7.87 -4.80 6.49
CA GLY A 218 -6.49 -4.83 6.96
C GLY A 218 -5.89 -3.42 7.08
N PHE A 219 -6.14 -2.57 6.10
CA PHE A 219 -5.77 -1.16 6.14
C PHE A 219 -6.44 -0.43 7.31
N TYR A 220 -7.75 -0.65 7.53
CA TYR A 220 -8.50 -0.06 8.64
C TYR A 220 -7.93 -0.49 10.00
N ILE A 221 -7.61 -1.77 10.19
CA ILE A 221 -6.97 -2.27 11.40
C ILE A 221 -5.66 -1.52 11.65
N SER A 222 -4.81 -1.44 10.63
CA SER A 222 -3.46 -0.87 10.78
C SER A 222 -3.45 0.65 10.97
N ARG A 223 -4.48 1.37 10.53
CA ARG A 223 -4.50 2.84 10.53
C ARG A 223 -5.42 3.46 11.55
N TYR A 224 -6.53 2.81 11.85
CA TYR A 224 -7.58 3.42 12.66
C TYR A 224 -7.87 2.63 13.94
N TYR A 225 -7.83 1.29 13.87
CA TYR A 225 -8.13 0.47 15.04
C TYR A 225 -6.94 0.40 16.01
N SER A 226 -5.74 0.13 15.53
CA SER A 226 -4.53 0.04 16.34
C SER A 226 -4.16 1.33 17.10
N GLN A 227 -4.70 2.47 16.68
CA GLN A 227 -4.45 3.77 17.31
C GLN A 227 -5.42 4.09 18.46
N LYS A 228 -6.40 3.22 18.76
CA LYS A 228 -7.41 3.52 19.78
C LYS A 228 -6.92 3.42 21.22
N ASP A 229 -5.90 2.61 21.48
CA ASP A 229 -5.30 2.48 22.81
C ASP A 229 -4.24 3.55 23.11
N VAL A 230 -3.95 4.41 22.13
CA VAL A 230 -3.07 5.57 22.28
C VAL A 230 -3.92 6.83 22.38
N VAL A 231 -4.68 6.97 23.45
CA VAL A 231 -5.10 8.28 23.94
C VAL A 231 -3.87 8.85 24.68
N ASP A 232 -2.88 9.24 23.90
CA ASP A 232 -1.83 10.10 24.34
C ASP A 232 -1.84 11.34 23.44
N ASP A 233 -2.08 12.48 24.04
CA ASP A 233 -2.23 13.81 23.45
C ASP A 233 -0.90 14.33 22.84
N THR A 234 0.04 13.44 22.58
CA THR A 234 1.30 13.77 21.93
C THR A 234 1.29 13.30 20.48
N PHE A 235 1.19 14.25 19.58
CA PHE A 235 1.46 14.10 18.15
C PHE A 235 2.84 13.45 17.95
N THR A 236 2.86 12.12 17.84
CA THR A 236 4.04 11.39 17.38
C THR A 236 4.05 11.42 15.86
N GLY A 237 4.75 12.39 15.29
CA GLY A 237 5.01 12.51 13.88
C GLY A 237 5.65 11.24 13.28
N TRP A 238 6.09 11.31 12.05
CA TRP A 238 6.69 10.26 11.18
C TRP A 238 7.80 9.38 11.80
N TYR A 239 8.24 9.71 12.98
CA TYR A 239 9.19 8.97 13.79
C TYR A 239 8.38 8.28 14.89
N GLY A 240 8.41 6.95 14.94
CA GLY A 240 7.70 6.16 15.96
C GLY A 240 8.00 6.69 17.37
N SER A 241 7.18 6.31 18.34
CA SER A 241 7.17 6.72 19.74
C SER A 241 8.53 6.60 20.50
N GLU A 242 9.56 6.12 19.84
CA GLU A 242 10.91 5.94 20.40
C GLU A 242 11.88 7.09 20.09
N TYR A 243 11.51 8.04 19.23
CA TYR A 243 12.38 9.18 18.91
C TYR A 243 12.03 10.37 19.82
N THR A 244 12.64 10.42 20.98
CA THR A 244 12.77 11.67 21.74
C THR A 244 14.09 12.31 21.30
N PRO A 245 14.06 13.42 20.54
CA PRO A 245 15.28 14.16 20.29
C PRO A 245 15.79 14.61 21.65
N GLY A 246 16.87 14.11 22.13
CA GLY A 246 17.45 14.48 23.45
C GLY A 246 17.92 15.95 23.51
N LEU A 247 17.19 16.85 22.83
CA LEU A 247 17.49 18.27 22.69
C LEU A 247 16.60 19.07 23.65
N SER A 248 17.22 19.85 24.51
CA SER A 248 16.54 20.84 25.37
C SER A 248 16.00 22.01 24.54
N VAL A 249 15.16 22.84 25.16
CA VAL A 249 14.68 24.11 24.56
C VAL A 249 15.84 25.03 24.25
N GLU A 250 16.89 25.01 25.09
CA GLU A 250 18.11 25.77 24.92
C GLU A 250 18.90 25.29 23.69
N ASP A 251 18.99 23.97 23.50
CA ASP A 251 19.64 23.39 22.30
C ASP A 251 18.91 23.77 21.03
N TRP A 252 17.57 23.68 21.01
CA TRP A 252 16.76 24.15 19.90
C TRP A 252 16.96 25.63 19.62
N SER A 253 17.00 26.45 20.65
CA SER A 253 17.21 27.88 20.52
C SER A 253 18.58 28.21 19.91
N ARG A 254 19.60 27.42 20.24
CA ARG A 254 20.94 27.52 19.67
C ARG A 254 20.96 27.08 18.21
N LEU A 255 20.40 25.91 17.89
CA LEU A 255 20.34 25.38 16.53
C LEU A 255 19.58 26.31 15.57
N LEU A 256 18.46 26.87 15.98
CA LEU A 256 17.66 27.78 15.15
C LEU A 256 18.38 29.11 14.83
N LYS A 257 19.39 29.49 15.62
CA LYS A 257 20.25 30.66 15.36
C LYS A 257 21.42 30.34 14.43
N ASP A 258 21.76 29.08 14.25
CA ASP A 258 22.87 28.67 13.39
C ASP A 258 22.43 28.65 11.92
N LYS A 259 22.89 29.65 11.18
CA LYS A 259 22.54 29.83 9.75
C LYS A 259 23.19 28.76 8.84
N THR A 260 24.13 27.98 9.33
CA THR A 260 24.71 26.86 8.59
C THR A 260 23.83 25.63 8.65
N ILE A 261 22.98 25.53 9.69
CA ILE A 261 22.02 24.42 9.90
C ILE A 261 20.63 24.83 9.38
N PHE A 262 20.14 26.02 9.79
CA PHE A 262 18.84 26.51 9.39
C PHE A 262 18.97 27.82 8.59
N THR A 263 18.82 27.73 7.28
CA THR A 263 18.74 28.90 6.39
C THR A 263 17.50 29.75 6.70
N ASP A 264 17.51 31.03 6.32
CA ASP A 264 16.33 31.88 6.49
C ASP A 264 15.10 31.34 5.78
N SER A 265 15.28 30.71 4.61
CA SER A 265 14.19 30.05 3.88
C SER A 265 13.61 28.86 4.66
N ALA A 266 14.47 28.02 5.27
CA ALA A 266 14.02 26.90 6.10
C ALA A 266 13.24 27.37 7.34
N LEU A 267 13.68 28.44 8.00
CA LEU A 267 12.99 29.03 9.13
C LEU A 267 11.63 29.62 8.75
N GLU A 268 11.53 30.24 7.57
CA GLU A 268 10.27 30.76 7.07
C GLU A 268 9.27 29.63 6.76
N ILE A 269 9.73 28.54 6.15
CA ILE A 269 8.91 27.33 5.93
C ILE A 269 8.39 26.77 7.27
N MET A 270 9.26 26.64 8.26
CA MET A 270 8.88 26.15 9.59
C MET A 270 7.83 27.05 10.27
N LYS A 271 7.95 28.37 10.14
CA LYS A 271 6.95 29.32 10.65
C LYS A 271 5.59 29.14 9.98
N ARG A 272 5.58 28.93 8.66
CA ARG A 272 4.34 28.68 7.91
C ARG A 272 3.71 27.34 8.32
N ILE A 273 4.49 26.27 8.41
CA ILE A 273 4.02 24.96 8.89
C ILE A 273 3.37 25.12 10.28
N LYS A 274 4.02 25.84 11.20
CA LYS A 274 3.44 26.14 12.52
C LYS A 274 2.12 26.91 12.43
N ALA A 275 2.01 27.89 11.54
CA ALA A 275 0.78 28.65 11.32
C ALA A 275 -0.39 27.79 10.80
N TYR A 276 -0.10 26.70 10.10
CA TYR A 276 -1.07 25.70 9.63
C TYR A 276 -1.30 24.54 10.62
N GLY A 277 -1.00 24.72 11.91
CA GLY A 277 -1.24 23.70 12.94
C GLY A 277 -0.22 22.55 12.93
N GLY A 278 0.97 22.77 12.36
CA GLY A 278 2.06 21.79 12.33
C GLY A 278 2.08 20.88 11.09
N MET A 279 1.12 21.06 10.16
CA MET A 279 1.06 20.29 8.90
C MET A 279 0.94 21.24 7.71
N ALA A 280 1.66 20.93 6.63
CA ALA A 280 1.54 21.62 5.34
C ALA A 280 1.87 20.66 4.20
N SER A 281 1.19 20.79 3.05
CA SER A 281 1.52 20.09 1.82
C SER A 281 2.52 20.89 0.99
N CYS A 282 3.20 20.25 0.03
CA CYS A 282 4.11 20.94 -0.90
C CYS A 282 3.41 21.95 -1.82
N THR A 283 2.08 21.98 -1.82
CA THR A 283 1.25 22.90 -2.62
C THR A 283 0.75 24.09 -1.84
N GLN A 284 1.04 24.16 -0.55
CA GLN A 284 0.75 25.30 0.35
C GLN A 284 2.06 26.08 0.64
#